data_4c42df2bef0e69bfbfb2aa03a9ab6f2e
#
_entry.id   4c42df2bef0e69bfbfb2aa03a9ab6f2e
#
_cell.length_a   1.000
_cell.length_b   1.000
_cell.length_c   1.000
_cell.angle_alpha   90.00
_cell.angle_beta   90.00
_cell.angle_gamma   90.00
#
_symmetry.space_group_name_H-M   'P 1'
#
loop_
_entity.id
_entity.type
_entity.pdbx_description
1 polymer ?
#
loop_
_entity_poly.entity_id
_entity_poly.type
_entity_poly.pdbx_seq_one_letter_code
_entity_poly.pdbx_strand_id
1 'polypeptide(L)'
;MPIAYLHAALLKLPVLGLALICLLAGTSRPVLAQCGVIDPAQMPDFAMDAIIDAHRVHFCNTVNGRVPCASLEHGSQKTPTNITKLDVDGDASGQVATFQPGGPTSTTNAFFQNLGTNGRTCFTCHQPQDGWTVSAASAGARFQASAGDDPLFRLVDGATCPTADISTPAAKQEAYKLLIEKGLIRIGLPLPPASKLQFEVTKVDDPYGCTTNPATGLVSKTTGIVSVYRRPLPATNLGFLTTIMWDGREPNLASQAVDATLIHAQAQCVPSAGQQADIVAFESGVFTAQIFDSNAGDLHAAKATGGPVSLSQQLAKFFVGVNDPIADPSFTPKIFDLYKPWLSAEAEYRKSVARGEEVFNTTPINITGVAGLNDVLGLPNIPGFCGTCHDTPDVGNHSVKAPLNIGVAGAGKDSPPALDISGLPVFHLQCPTGEILVTDPGRALITGKCADIGKVKGPILRGLAARAPYFHNGSAARLQDVVNFYDQRFGIGFTDQQKKDLVNFLNTL
;
A
#
# COMPACT_ATOMS: atom_id res chain seq x y z
N MET A 1 -1.34 42.08 -39.51
CA MET A 1 -2.80 41.94 -39.67
C MET A 1 -3.08 40.57 -40.28
N PRO A 2 -4.11 39.91 -39.84
CA PRO A 2 -4.09 39.00 -38.67
C PRO A 2 -4.36 37.54 -39.09
N ILE A 3 -3.72 36.59 -38.45
CA ILE A 3 -4.08 35.17 -38.51
C ILE A 3 -4.56 34.84 -37.10
N ALA A 4 -5.81 35.06 -36.87
CA ALA A 4 -6.51 34.63 -35.68
C ALA A 4 -8.00 34.47 -36.02
N TYR A 5 -8.37 33.26 -36.51
CA TYR A 5 -9.77 32.78 -36.57
C TYR A 5 -9.80 31.45 -37.33
N LEU A 6 -9.23 30.40 -36.78
CA LEU A 6 -9.53 29.03 -37.29
C LEU A 6 -9.28 27.92 -36.26
N HIS A 7 -9.42 28.18 -34.95
CA HIS A 7 -9.27 27.12 -33.92
C HIS A 7 -10.48 26.96 -33.00
N ALA A 8 -11.64 27.47 -33.36
CA ALA A 8 -12.84 27.40 -32.52
C ALA A 8 -13.98 26.52 -33.07
N ALA A 9 -13.74 25.74 -34.13
CA ALA A 9 -14.82 25.00 -34.79
C ALA A 9 -14.76 23.45 -34.70
N LEU A 10 -13.79 22.86 -34.00
CA LEU A 10 -13.60 21.39 -33.97
C LEU A 10 -13.78 20.75 -32.60
N LEU A 11 -14.24 21.46 -31.59
CA LEU A 11 -14.45 20.93 -30.23
C LEU A 11 -15.91 20.79 -29.78
N LYS A 12 -16.87 20.73 -30.70
CA LYS A 12 -18.31 20.65 -30.36
C LYS A 12 -19.05 19.41 -30.84
N LEU A 13 -18.42 18.33 -31.27
CA LEU A 13 -19.12 17.20 -31.89
C LEU A 13 -19.15 15.85 -31.11
N PRO A 14 -18.53 15.61 -29.94
CA PRO A 14 -18.77 14.34 -29.25
C PRO A 14 -19.87 14.37 -28.18
N VAL A 15 -20.42 15.55 -27.81
CA VAL A 15 -21.41 15.61 -26.72
C VAL A 15 -22.84 15.31 -27.17
N LEU A 16 -23.16 15.48 -28.44
CA LEU A 16 -24.51 15.18 -28.98
C LEU A 16 -24.73 13.69 -29.35
N GLY A 17 -23.69 12.92 -29.53
CA GLY A 17 -23.79 11.50 -29.88
C GLY A 17 -24.19 10.59 -28.72
N LEU A 18 -23.88 10.96 -27.46
CA LEU A 18 -24.24 10.19 -26.28
C LEU A 18 -25.65 10.42 -25.77
N ALA A 19 -26.27 11.55 -26.10
CA ALA A 19 -27.65 11.83 -25.70
C ALA A 19 -28.70 11.11 -26.58
N LEU A 20 -28.32 10.62 -27.75
CA LEU A 20 -29.23 10.00 -28.70
C LEU A 20 -29.39 8.49 -28.52
N ILE A 21 -28.48 7.82 -27.83
CA ILE A 21 -28.56 6.36 -27.57
C ILE A 21 -29.48 6.04 -26.37
N CYS A 22 -29.73 7.00 -25.48
CA CYS A 22 -30.69 6.84 -24.36
C CYS A 22 -32.15 7.11 -24.74
N LEU A 23 -32.43 7.57 -25.97
CA LEU A 23 -33.79 7.96 -26.40
C LEU A 23 -34.52 6.91 -27.22
N LEU A 24 -33.93 5.73 -27.53
CA LEU A 24 -34.55 4.68 -28.35
C LEU A 24 -35.01 3.44 -27.57
N ALA A 25 -34.89 3.39 -26.24
CA ALA A 25 -35.57 2.35 -25.45
C ALA A 25 -36.82 2.95 -24.82
N GLY A 26 -37.94 2.88 -25.55
CA GLY A 26 -39.22 3.39 -25.10
C GLY A 26 -39.77 2.62 -23.92
N THR A 27 -39.74 3.25 -22.73
CA THR A 27 -40.77 3.14 -21.68
C THR A 27 -40.69 4.38 -20.78
N SER A 28 -41.83 4.88 -20.47
CA SER A 28 -42.19 6.10 -19.83
C SER A 28 -41.54 6.34 -18.45
N ARG A 29 -40.80 7.37 -18.37
CA ARG A 29 -40.32 8.32 -17.33
C ARG A 29 -38.81 8.45 -17.35
N PRO A 30 -38.26 9.68 -17.43
CA PRO A 30 -36.82 9.87 -17.40
C PRO A 30 -36.30 9.66 -15.97
N VAL A 31 -35.59 8.55 -15.76
CA VAL A 31 -34.71 8.41 -14.62
C VAL A 31 -33.41 9.11 -15.02
N LEU A 32 -33.20 10.31 -14.54
CA LEU A 32 -31.89 10.94 -14.52
C LEU A 32 -31.02 10.13 -13.57
N ALA A 33 -30.26 9.18 -14.14
CA ALA A 33 -29.12 8.61 -13.45
C ALA A 33 -28.14 9.76 -13.18
N GLN A 34 -28.07 10.24 -11.96
CA GLN A 34 -26.95 11.05 -11.51
C GLN A 34 -25.75 10.10 -11.34
N CYS A 35 -25.18 9.68 -12.47
CA CYS A 35 -23.76 9.33 -12.48
C CYS A 35 -23.03 10.63 -12.17
N GLY A 36 -22.38 10.72 -11.02
CA GLY A 36 -21.54 11.86 -10.69
C GLY A 36 -20.59 12.09 -11.88
N VAL A 37 -20.55 13.33 -12.39
CA VAL A 37 -19.60 13.70 -13.43
C VAL A 37 -18.22 13.55 -12.78
N ILE A 38 -17.49 12.54 -13.21
CA ILE A 38 -16.09 12.38 -12.81
C ILE A 38 -15.34 13.55 -13.42
N ASP A 39 -14.70 14.39 -12.59
CA ASP A 39 -13.85 15.48 -13.07
C ASP A 39 -12.60 14.86 -13.74
N PRO A 40 -12.44 14.96 -15.06
CA PRO A 40 -11.29 14.41 -15.77
C PRO A 40 -9.95 14.98 -15.33
N ALA A 41 -9.94 16.15 -14.67
CA ALA A 41 -8.73 16.79 -14.17
C ALA A 41 -8.15 16.13 -12.90
N GLN A 42 -8.91 15.23 -12.26
CA GLN A 42 -8.49 14.52 -11.05
C GLN A 42 -8.02 13.08 -11.33
N MET A 43 -7.97 12.66 -12.58
CA MET A 43 -7.62 11.30 -12.98
C MET A 43 -6.20 11.19 -13.53
N PRO A 44 -5.45 10.12 -13.22
CA PRO A 44 -4.26 9.76 -13.97
C PRO A 44 -4.65 9.38 -15.40
N ASP A 45 -3.98 9.95 -16.39
CA ASP A 45 -4.34 9.94 -17.83
C ASP A 45 -4.55 8.56 -18.51
N PHE A 46 -4.41 7.43 -17.80
CA PHE A 46 -4.50 6.10 -18.44
C PHE A 46 -4.99 4.95 -17.55
N ALA A 47 -4.85 5.03 -16.23
CA ALA A 47 -5.27 3.92 -15.35
C ALA A 47 -6.79 3.88 -15.15
N MET A 48 -7.43 5.03 -15.23
CA MET A 48 -8.85 5.16 -14.97
C MET A 48 -9.72 4.76 -16.18
N ASP A 49 -9.25 5.00 -17.42
CA ASP A 49 -10.02 4.61 -18.61
C ASP A 49 -10.20 3.10 -18.71
N ALA A 50 -9.18 2.30 -18.37
CA ALA A 50 -9.27 0.85 -18.37
C ALA A 50 -10.11 0.31 -17.20
N ILE A 51 -10.08 0.95 -16.04
CA ILE A 51 -10.90 0.60 -14.88
C ILE A 51 -12.37 0.99 -15.17
N ILE A 52 -12.61 2.16 -15.75
CA ILE A 52 -13.94 2.62 -16.16
C ILE A 52 -14.50 1.74 -17.26
N ASP A 53 -13.73 1.36 -18.25
CA ASP A 53 -14.21 0.50 -19.34
C ASP A 53 -14.47 -0.94 -18.87
N ALA A 54 -13.67 -1.49 -17.98
CA ALA A 54 -13.94 -2.79 -17.35
C ALA A 54 -15.22 -2.78 -16.50
N HIS A 55 -15.61 -1.62 -15.95
CA HIS A 55 -16.79 -1.46 -15.10
C HIS A 55 -17.97 -0.79 -15.78
N ARG A 56 -17.81 -0.14 -16.95
CA ARG A 56 -18.89 0.48 -17.72
C ARG A 56 -20.03 -0.47 -18.07
N VAL A 57 -19.75 -1.75 -18.27
CA VAL A 57 -20.77 -2.77 -18.51
C VAL A 57 -21.71 -2.95 -17.29
N HIS A 58 -21.25 -2.63 -16.08
CA HIS A 58 -22.05 -2.73 -14.85
C HIS A 58 -22.76 -1.43 -14.48
N PHE A 59 -22.26 -0.27 -14.92
CA PHE A 59 -22.86 1.03 -14.57
C PHE A 59 -24.17 1.34 -15.25
N CYS A 60 -24.45 0.73 -16.40
CA CYS A 60 -25.64 1.06 -17.20
C CYS A 60 -26.83 0.12 -16.99
N ASN A 61 -26.72 -0.96 -16.24
CA ASN A 61 -27.77 -1.98 -16.13
C ASN A 61 -28.55 -2.02 -14.81
N THR A 62 -28.32 -1.13 -13.87
CA THR A 62 -29.16 -1.03 -12.67
C THR A 62 -30.01 0.23 -12.71
N VAL A 63 -30.97 0.22 -13.61
CA VAL A 63 -32.07 1.18 -13.59
C VAL A 63 -33.14 0.63 -12.67
N ASN A 64 -33.11 0.97 -11.41
CA ASN A 64 -34.30 1.22 -10.59
C ASN A 64 -33.89 1.69 -9.19
N GLY A 65 -34.09 2.97 -8.98
CA GLY A 65 -34.11 3.52 -7.64
C GLY A 65 -32.76 4.04 -7.17
N ARG A 66 -32.76 5.32 -6.89
CA ARG A 66 -31.76 6.02 -6.12
C ARG A 66 -31.39 5.22 -4.88
N VAL A 67 -30.22 4.60 -4.88
CA VAL A 67 -29.58 4.21 -3.63
C VAL A 67 -28.41 5.18 -3.46
N PRO A 68 -28.47 6.12 -2.48
CA PRO A 68 -27.27 6.82 -2.05
C PRO A 68 -26.25 5.74 -1.67
N CYS A 69 -24.97 5.96 -1.91
CA CYS A 69 -23.89 5.06 -1.48
C CYS A 69 -23.87 4.82 0.06
N ALA A 70 -24.83 5.34 0.78
CA ALA A 70 -24.91 5.38 2.23
C ALA A 70 -25.89 4.38 2.88
N SER A 71 -26.55 3.47 2.17
CA SER A 71 -27.59 2.67 2.82
C SER A 71 -27.73 1.24 2.27
N LEU A 72 -26.73 0.41 2.49
CA LEU A 72 -26.91 -1.05 2.47
C LEU A 72 -26.49 -1.58 3.85
N GLU A 73 -27.46 -1.69 4.75
CA GLU A 73 -27.28 -2.45 5.99
C GLU A 73 -27.18 -3.93 5.66
N HIS A 74 -25.97 -4.50 5.71
CA HIS A 74 -25.77 -5.92 5.67
C HIS A 74 -24.73 -6.33 6.71
N GLY A 75 -25.18 -7.11 7.71
CA GLY A 75 -24.38 -7.99 8.54
C GLY A 75 -23.35 -7.32 9.45
N SER A 76 -23.70 -7.16 10.70
CA SER A 76 -22.96 -6.53 11.78
C SER A 76 -21.53 -7.04 11.96
N GLN A 77 -20.53 -6.37 11.40
CA GLN A 77 -19.26 -6.25 12.10
C GLN A 77 -19.47 -5.36 13.33
N LYS A 78 -18.87 -5.75 14.46
CA LYS A 78 -18.78 -4.84 15.61
C LYS A 78 -17.83 -3.72 15.25
N THR A 79 -18.33 -2.71 14.57
CA THR A 79 -17.62 -1.48 14.37
C THR A 79 -17.58 -0.76 15.72
N PRO A 80 -16.43 -0.31 16.22
CA PRO A 80 -16.38 0.48 17.44
C PRO A 80 -17.30 1.68 17.28
N THR A 81 -18.01 2.04 18.35
CA THR A 81 -18.97 3.16 18.32
C THR A 81 -18.28 4.51 18.05
N ASN A 82 -17.02 4.67 18.43
CA ASN A 82 -16.15 5.81 18.10
C ASN A 82 -14.69 5.38 18.20
N ILE A 83 -13.82 5.95 17.38
CA ILE A 83 -12.37 5.89 17.57
C ILE A 83 -11.97 6.99 18.52
N THR A 84 -11.41 6.67 19.67
CA THR A 84 -11.10 7.64 20.72
C THR A 84 -9.89 8.52 20.34
N LYS A 85 -9.58 9.53 21.16
CA LYS A 85 -8.42 10.41 20.91
C LYS A 85 -7.10 9.67 20.96
N LEU A 86 -7.00 8.64 21.81
CA LEU A 86 -5.87 7.73 21.94
C LEU A 86 -6.40 6.33 22.18
N ASP A 87 -6.31 5.49 21.16
CA ASP A 87 -6.65 4.07 21.23
C ASP A 87 -5.38 3.23 21.34
N VAL A 88 -5.41 2.20 22.18
CA VAL A 88 -4.28 1.32 22.45
C VAL A 88 -4.72 -0.12 22.21
N ASP A 89 -4.00 -0.82 21.35
CA ASP A 89 -4.24 -2.20 20.97
C ASP A 89 -3.01 -3.07 21.27
N GLY A 90 -3.24 -4.34 21.60
CA GLY A 90 -2.15 -5.30 21.79
C GLY A 90 -1.58 -5.77 20.46
N ASP A 91 -0.26 -5.99 20.42
CA ASP A 91 0.45 -6.59 19.29
C ASP A 91 1.51 -7.61 19.75
N ALA A 92 2.28 -8.16 18.80
CA ALA A 92 3.27 -9.21 19.08
C ALA A 92 4.43 -8.76 20.00
N SER A 93 4.74 -7.46 20.07
CA SER A 93 5.83 -6.90 20.89
C SER A 93 5.33 -6.21 22.16
N GLY A 94 4.04 -5.87 22.24
CA GLY A 94 3.48 -5.14 23.36
C GLY A 94 2.19 -4.43 23.00
N GLN A 95 2.26 -3.12 22.73
CA GLN A 95 1.09 -2.32 22.38
C GLN A 95 1.41 -1.26 21.33
N VAL A 96 0.62 -1.27 20.28
CA VAL A 96 0.54 -0.19 19.30
C VAL A 96 -0.56 0.79 19.72
N ALA A 97 -0.38 2.08 19.44
CA ALA A 97 -1.41 3.05 19.73
C ALA A 97 -1.67 3.97 18.54
N THR A 98 -2.92 4.38 18.42
CA THR A 98 -3.40 5.37 17.44
C THR A 98 -3.79 6.65 18.16
N PHE A 99 -3.23 7.78 17.74
CA PHE A 99 -3.50 9.11 18.27
C PHE A 99 -4.13 10.02 17.23
N GLN A 100 -5.17 10.75 17.64
CA GLN A 100 -5.89 11.72 16.81
C GLN A 100 -5.81 13.10 17.45
N PRO A 101 -4.91 14.00 16.99
CA PRO A 101 -4.77 15.36 17.51
C PRO A 101 -6.08 16.16 17.46
N GLY A 102 -6.87 15.96 16.38
CA GLY A 102 -8.16 16.62 16.16
C GLY A 102 -9.31 16.12 17.06
N GLY A 103 -9.06 15.09 17.88
CA GLY A 103 -10.09 14.47 18.73
C GLY A 103 -10.69 13.20 18.12
N PRO A 104 -11.66 12.59 18.80
CA PRO A 104 -12.28 11.33 18.39
C PRO A 104 -12.96 11.42 17.02
N THR A 105 -12.90 10.33 16.26
CA THR A 105 -13.63 10.20 14.99
C THR A 105 -14.86 9.32 15.19
N SER A 106 -16.03 9.81 14.76
CA SER A 106 -17.25 9.03 14.73
C SER A 106 -17.19 7.94 13.67
N THR A 107 -17.75 6.77 13.97
CA THR A 107 -17.94 5.70 12.98
C THR A 107 -18.97 6.05 11.88
N THR A 108 -19.59 7.22 11.96
CA THR A 108 -20.37 7.80 10.82
C THR A 108 -19.48 8.36 9.72
N ASN A 109 -18.16 8.54 9.97
CA ASN A 109 -17.21 8.90 8.92
C ASN A 109 -17.22 7.83 7.81
N ALA A 110 -17.13 8.27 6.56
CA ALA A 110 -17.24 7.41 5.38
C ALA A 110 -16.23 6.25 5.35
N PHE A 111 -15.06 6.38 6.01
CA PHE A 111 -14.08 5.30 6.17
C PHE A 111 -14.67 4.04 6.83
N PHE A 112 -15.63 4.20 7.74
CA PHE A 112 -16.28 3.12 8.48
C PHE A 112 -17.60 2.67 7.86
N GLN A 113 -18.05 3.30 6.78
CA GLN A 113 -19.32 3.00 6.14
C GLN A 113 -19.17 2.02 5.00
N ASN A 114 -20.17 1.17 4.80
CA ASN A 114 -20.25 0.34 3.62
C ASN A 114 -20.65 1.20 2.40
N LEU A 115 -19.65 1.56 1.60
CA LEU A 115 -19.85 2.34 0.38
C LEU A 115 -20.02 1.48 -0.87
N GLY A 116 -19.89 0.16 -0.73
CA GLY A 116 -19.92 -0.79 -1.83
C GLY A 116 -21.03 -1.80 -1.75
N THR A 117 -20.90 -2.90 -2.50
CA THR A 117 -21.92 -3.95 -2.62
C THR A 117 -21.54 -5.26 -1.94
N ASN A 118 -20.26 -5.43 -1.54
CA ASN A 118 -19.75 -6.67 -0.99
C ASN A 118 -19.63 -6.72 0.55
N GLY A 119 -20.20 -5.73 1.24
CA GLY A 119 -20.25 -5.65 2.70
C GLY A 119 -18.95 -5.14 3.35
N ARG A 120 -17.97 -4.68 2.57
CA ARG A 120 -16.71 -4.13 3.08
C ARG A 120 -16.79 -2.64 3.33
N THR A 121 -16.08 -2.22 4.37
CA THR A 121 -15.69 -0.83 4.63
C THR A 121 -14.16 -0.73 4.53
N CYS A 122 -13.57 0.46 4.55
CA CYS A 122 -12.12 0.61 4.66
C CYS A 122 -11.61 -0.07 5.93
N PHE A 123 -12.35 0.05 7.03
CA PHE A 123 -12.07 -0.58 8.31
C PHE A 123 -12.05 -2.12 8.26
N THR A 124 -12.66 -2.75 7.24
CA THR A 124 -12.59 -4.23 7.07
C THR A 124 -11.14 -4.73 6.97
N CYS A 125 -10.28 -4.00 6.27
CA CYS A 125 -8.87 -4.35 6.10
C CYS A 125 -7.94 -3.50 6.96
N HIS A 126 -8.32 -2.25 7.25
CA HIS A 126 -7.47 -1.31 8.00
C HIS A 126 -7.84 -1.32 9.47
N GLN A 127 -7.25 -2.27 10.23
CA GLN A 127 -7.53 -2.49 11.64
C GLN A 127 -6.44 -1.85 12.54
N PRO A 128 -6.81 -1.13 13.63
CA PRO A 128 -5.84 -0.43 14.48
C PRO A 128 -4.82 -1.36 15.13
N GLN A 129 -5.23 -2.55 15.59
CA GLN A 129 -4.31 -3.56 16.14
C GLN A 129 -3.29 -4.11 15.13
N ASP A 130 -3.54 -3.96 13.83
CA ASP A 130 -2.62 -4.30 12.75
C ASP A 130 -1.87 -3.05 12.21
N GLY A 131 -1.85 -1.96 12.98
CA GLY A 131 -1.26 -0.68 12.55
C GLY A 131 -1.98 -0.09 11.33
N TRP A 132 -3.30 -0.21 11.27
CA TRP A 132 -4.18 0.25 10.18
C TRP A 132 -3.90 -0.40 8.82
N THR A 133 -3.56 -1.68 8.86
CA THR A 133 -3.49 -2.57 7.69
C THR A 133 -4.14 -3.91 8.06
N VAL A 134 -3.76 -5.02 7.42
CA VAL A 134 -4.09 -6.38 7.83
C VAL A 134 -2.80 -7.17 8.01
N SER A 135 -2.65 -7.82 9.16
CA SER A 135 -1.57 -8.78 9.39
C SER A 135 -1.99 -10.19 8.99
N ALA A 136 -1.02 -11.07 8.71
CA ALA A 136 -1.31 -12.48 8.48
C ALA A 136 -1.93 -13.14 9.72
N ALA A 137 -1.46 -12.78 10.92
CA ALA A 137 -2.01 -13.29 12.18
C ALA A 137 -3.49 -12.91 12.36
N SER A 138 -3.84 -11.64 12.11
CA SER A 138 -5.23 -11.16 12.19
C SER A 138 -6.11 -11.83 11.12
N ALA A 139 -5.64 -11.95 9.89
CA ALA A 139 -6.36 -12.65 8.83
C ALA A 139 -6.61 -14.12 9.17
N GLY A 140 -5.58 -14.82 9.67
CA GLY A 140 -5.71 -16.20 10.14
C GLY A 140 -6.73 -16.38 11.27
N ALA A 141 -6.69 -15.50 12.29
CA ALA A 141 -7.64 -15.52 13.39
C ALA A 141 -9.08 -15.27 12.92
N ARG A 142 -9.29 -14.29 12.02
CA ARG A 142 -10.60 -13.99 11.43
C ARG A 142 -11.12 -15.14 10.57
N PHE A 143 -10.22 -15.81 9.82
CA PHE A 143 -10.59 -17.00 9.06
C PHE A 143 -11.09 -18.13 9.99
N GLN A 144 -10.34 -18.44 11.06
CA GLN A 144 -10.73 -19.47 12.02
C GLN A 144 -12.07 -19.15 12.69
N ALA A 145 -12.29 -17.89 13.07
CA ALA A 145 -13.53 -17.45 13.73
C ALA A 145 -14.76 -17.50 12.82
N SER A 146 -14.61 -17.32 11.52
CA SER A 146 -15.71 -17.19 10.55
C SER A 146 -15.81 -18.33 9.54
N ALA A 147 -14.88 -19.29 9.54
CA ALA A 147 -14.72 -20.28 8.47
C ALA A 147 -14.63 -19.64 7.06
N GLY A 148 -14.05 -18.41 6.97
CA GLY A 148 -13.90 -17.66 5.75
C GLY A 148 -15.15 -16.88 5.29
N ASP A 149 -16.13 -16.67 6.17
CA ASP A 149 -17.33 -15.87 5.84
C ASP A 149 -17.17 -14.38 6.18
N ASP A 150 -16.14 -14.01 6.95
CA ASP A 150 -15.82 -12.62 7.24
C ASP A 150 -15.66 -11.80 5.93
N PRO A 151 -16.16 -10.55 5.89
CA PRO A 151 -16.02 -9.67 4.71
C PRO A 151 -14.59 -9.48 4.20
N LEU A 152 -13.58 -9.74 5.01
CA LEU A 152 -12.18 -9.75 4.57
C LEU A 152 -11.94 -10.77 3.44
N PHE A 153 -12.67 -11.89 3.46
CA PHE A 153 -12.50 -12.98 2.49
C PHE A 153 -13.49 -12.82 1.33
N ARG A 154 -13.04 -12.21 0.24
CA ARG A 154 -13.80 -12.01 -1.00
C ARG A 154 -12.96 -12.41 -2.20
N LEU A 155 -13.58 -12.98 -3.22
CA LEU A 155 -12.91 -13.41 -4.46
C LEU A 155 -12.25 -12.25 -5.21
N VAL A 156 -12.79 -11.03 -5.07
CA VAL A 156 -12.30 -9.86 -5.80
C VAL A 156 -10.81 -9.62 -5.63
N ASP A 157 -10.30 -9.81 -4.42
CA ASP A 157 -8.91 -9.50 -4.07
C ASP A 157 -8.31 -10.40 -2.96
N GLY A 158 -9.13 -10.99 -2.08
CA GLY A 158 -8.65 -11.86 -1.00
C GLY A 158 -8.18 -13.22 -1.50
N ALA A 159 -8.72 -13.70 -2.61
CA ALA A 159 -8.41 -15.02 -3.14
C ALA A 159 -7.19 -15.01 -4.07
N THR A 160 -6.52 -16.15 -4.15
CA THR A 160 -5.41 -16.41 -5.08
C THR A 160 -5.84 -16.34 -6.53
N CYS A 161 -7.11 -16.66 -6.83
CA CYS A 161 -7.71 -16.52 -8.16
C CYS A 161 -9.10 -15.90 -8.04
N PRO A 162 -9.55 -15.11 -9.04
CA PRO A 162 -10.94 -14.62 -9.06
C PRO A 162 -11.97 -15.73 -9.20
N THR A 163 -11.57 -16.90 -9.68
CA THR A 163 -12.40 -18.09 -9.88
C THR A 163 -12.06 -19.24 -8.94
N ALA A 164 -11.37 -18.95 -7.82
CA ALA A 164 -11.04 -19.97 -6.83
C ALA A 164 -12.32 -20.61 -6.26
N ASP A 165 -12.25 -21.91 -5.99
CA ASP A 165 -13.33 -22.63 -5.30
C ASP A 165 -13.43 -22.16 -3.84
N ILE A 166 -14.63 -21.75 -3.45
CA ILE A 166 -14.97 -21.34 -2.08
C ILE A 166 -16.19 -22.10 -1.53
N SER A 167 -16.49 -23.27 -2.09
CA SER A 167 -17.69 -24.03 -1.76
C SER A 167 -17.64 -24.72 -0.38
N THR A 168 -16.45 -24.97 0.15
CA THR A 168 -16.23 -25.58 1.45
C THR A 168 -15.22 -24.78 2.29
N PRO A 169 -15.19 -24.93 3.63
CA PRO A 169 -14.16 -24.29 4.46
C PRO A 169 -12.73 -24.63 4.03
N ALA A 170 -12.47 -25.87 3.64
CA ALA A 170 -11.15 -26.28 3.14
C ALA A 170 -10.80 -25.61 1.79
N ALA A 171 -11.75 -25.53 0.88
CA ALA A 171 -11.57 -24.82 -0.38
C ALA A 171 -11.35 -23.32 -0.15
N LYS A 172 -12.10 -22.69 0.76
CA LYS A 172 -11.87 -21.29 1.19
C LYS A 172 -10.47 -21.10 1.76
N GLN A 173 -9.98 -22.01 2.62
CA GLN A 173 -8.63 -21.92 3.19
C GLN A 173 -7.56 -21.92 2.09
N GLU A 174 -7.70 -22.80 1.09
CA GLU A 174 -6.77 -22.81 -0.06
C GLU A 174 -6.93 -21.55 -0.92
N ALA A 175 -8.16 -21.11 -1.19
CA ALA A 175 -8.42 -19.91 -1.96
C ALA A 175 -7.83 -18.64 -1.33
N TYR A 176 -7.87 -18.52 -0.01
CA TYR A 176 -7.43 -17.33 0.74
C TYR A 176 -6.05 -17.50 1.40
N LYS A 177 -5.29 -18.52 1.06
CA LYS A 177 -4.05 -18.85 1.77
C LYS A 177 -3.00 -17.73 1.76
N LEU A 178 -2.83 -17.00 0.67
CA LEU A 178 -1.88 -15.88 0.62
C LEU A 178 -2.29 -14.74 1.56
N LEU A 179 -3.57 -14.49 1.72
CA LEU A 179 -4.07 -13.53 2.69
C LEU A 179 -3.86 -14.02 4.11
N ILE A 180 -4.12 -15.31 4.38
CA ILE A 180 -4.00 -15.93 5.70
C ILE A 180 -2.52 -16.05 6.12
N GLU A 181 -1.62 -16.44 5.21
CA GLU A 181 -0.23 -16.76 5.53
C GLU A 181 0.71 -15.56 5.41
N LYS A 182 0.46 -14.68 4.42
CA LYS A 182 1.35 -13.56 4.08
C LYS A 182 0.65 -12.18 4.13
N GLY A 183 -0.64 -12.13 4.50
CA GLY A 183 -1.41 -10.87 4.54
C GLY A 183 -1.49 -10.19 3.17
N LEU A 184 -1.52 -10.97 2.08
CA LEU A 184 -1.50 -10.46 0.72
C LEU A 184 -2.90 -10.43 0.13
N ILE A 185 -3.19 -9.36 -0.60
CA ILE A 185 -4.35 -9.27 -1.48
C ILE A 185 -3.89 -9.26 -2.94
N ARG A 186 -4.76 -9.75 -3.84
CA ARG A 186 -4.53 -9.72 -5.27
C ARG A 186 -5.01 -8.37 -5.84
N ILE A 187 -4.13 -7.70 -6.59
CA ILE A 187 -4.42 -6.40 -7.21
C ILE A 187 -4.27 -6.54 -8.71
N GLY A 188 -5.35 -6.31 -9.46
CA GLY A 188 -5.34 -6.26 -10.91
C GLY A 188 -5.01 -4.85 -11.39
N LEU A 189 -3.99 -4.71 -12.24
CA LEU A 189 -3.57 -3.45 -12.81
C LEU A 189 -3.56 -3.55 -14.34
N PRO A 190 -4.14 -2.58 -15.06
CA PRO A 190 -4.05 -2.55 -16.50
C PRO A 190 -2.61 -2.27 -16.95
N LEU A 191 -2.16 -3.00 -17.95
CA LEU A 191 -0.90 -2.67 -18.61
C LEU A 191 -1.04 -1.34 -19.36
N PRO A 192 0.03 -0.54 -19.40
CA PRO A 192 0.10 0.63 -20.26
C PRO A 192 -0.18 0.27 -21.73
N PRO A 193 -0.63 1.24 -22.56
CA PRO A 193 -0.81 1.00 -23.99
C PRO A 193 0.46 0.41 -24.64
N ALA A 194 0.29 -0.47 -25.60
CA ALA A 194 1.40 -1.19 -26.25
C ALA A 194 2.50 -0.26 -26.77
N SER A 195 2.16 0.96 -27.17
CA SER A 195 3.12 1.98 -27.63
C SER A 195 4.04 2.51 -26.51
N LYS A 196 3.70 2.29 -25.24
CA LYS A 196 4.49 2.68 -24.08
C LYS A 196 5.23 1.49 -23.43
N LEU A 197 4.87 0.24 -23.81
CA LEU A 197 5.50 -0.95 -23.23
C LEU A 197 6.90 -1.19 -23.81
N GLN A 198 7.88 -1.28 -22.93
CA GLN A 198 9.26 -1.65 -23.23
C GLN A 198 9.55 -3.13 -22.92
N PHE A 199 8.58 -3.85 -22.34
CA PHE A 199 8.70 -5.26 -22.01
C PHE A 199 7.47 -6.04 -22.45
N GLU A 200 7.64 -7.35 -22.58
CA GLU A 200 6.55 -8.31 -22.77
C GLU A 200 6.48 -9.27 -21.59
N VAL A 201 5.28 -9.57 -21.10
CA VAL A 201 5.08 -10.68 -20.15
C VAL A 201 4.99 -11.96 -20.93
N THR A 202 6.10 -12.69 -21.04
CA THR A 202 6.19 -13.89 -21.87
C THR A 202 5.62 -15.13 -21.19
N LYS A 203 5.71 -15.18 -19.85
CA LYS A 203 5.28 -16.29 -19.00
C LYS A 203 4.97 -15.82 -17.59
N VAL A 204 4.11 -16.54 -16.91
CA VAL A 204 3.95 -16.46 -15.46
C VAL A 204 4.04 -17.87 -14.89
N ASP A 205 4.96 -18.09 -13.95
CA ASP A 205 4.99 -19.29 -13.12
C ASP A 205 3.97 -19.09 -12.00
N ASP A 206 2.75 -19.59 -12.23
CA ASP A 206 1.60 -19.40 -11.36
C ASP A 206 1.30 -20.69 -10.58
N PRO A 207 1.53 -20.73 -9.26
CA PRO A 207 1.28 -21.91 -8.44
C PRO A 207 -0.23 -22.20 -8.24
N TYR A 208 -1.11 -21.28 -8.64
CA TYR A 208 -2.57 -21.39 -8.43
C TYR A 208 -3.35 -21.72 -9.69
N GLY A 209 -2.69 -21.80 -10.84
CA GLY A 209 -3.33 -22.10 -12.13
C GLY A 209 -4.25 -20.99 -12.66
N CYS A 210 -4.15 -19.76 -12.12
CA CYS A 210 -5.01 -18.64 -12.54
C CYS A 210 -4.74 -18.21 -13.98
N THR A 211 -3.54 -18.43 -14.50
CA THR A 211 -3.14 -18.10 -15.89
C THR A 211 -3.81 -18.97 -16.94
N THR A 212 -4.45 -20.07 -16.56
CA THR A 212 -5.17 -20.96 -17.50
C THR A 212 -6.46 -20.34 -18.02
N ASN A 213 -7.01 -19.33 -17.31
CA ASN A 213 -8.21 -18.63 -17.75
C ASN A 213 -7.83 -17.31 -18.45
N PRO A 214 -8.08 -17.18 -19.78
CA PRO A 214 -7.67 -15.99 -20.54
C PRO A 214 -8.40 -14.71 -20.13
N ALA A 215 -9.56 -14.80 -19.47
CA ALA A 215 -10.33 -13.64 -19.01
C ALA A 215 -10.01 -13.22 -17.58
N THR A 216 -9.61 -14.19 -16.71
CA THR A 216 -9.49 -13.99 -15.27
C THR A 216 -8.14 -14.46 -14.70
N GLY A 217 -7.22 -14.89 -15.55
CA GLY A 217 -5.86 -15.29 -15.16
C GLY A 217 -5.04 -14.10 -14.60
N LEU A 218 -3.84 -14.40 -14.07
CA LEU A 218 -2.95 -13.36 -13.56
C LEU A 218 -2.49 -12.37 -14.63
N VAL A 219 -2.46 -12.81 -15.90
CA VAL A 219 -2.26 -11.94 -17.07
C VAL A 219 -3.42 -12.18 -18.02
N SER A 220 -4.37 -11.28 -18.02
CA SER A 220 -5.53 -11.37 -18.89
C SER A 220 -5.22 -10.78 -20.27
N LYS A 221 -5.18 -11.63 -21.28
CA LYS A 221 -5.06 -11.19 -22.69
C LYS A 221 -6.31 -10.45 -23.19
N THR A 222 -7.46 -10.67 -22.56
CA THR A 222 -8.72 -10.05 -22.94
C THR A 222 -8.83 -8.62 -22.39
N THR A 223 -8.46 -8.41 -21.14
CA THR A 223 -8.60 -7.11 -20.45
C THR A 223 -7.31 -6.32 -20.38
N GLY A 224 -6.16 -6.93 -20.70
CA GLY A 224 -4.84 -6.31 -20.50
C GLY A 224 -4.44 -6.14 -19.03
N ILE A 225 -5.15 -6.79 -18.09
CA ILE A 225 -4.89 -6.68 -16.66
C ILE A 225 -3.83 -7.70 -16.24
N VAL A 226 -2.85 -7.23 -15.46
CA VAL A 226 -1.88 -8.05 -14.74
C VAL A 226 -2.21 -8.03 -13.25
N SER A 227 -2.39 -9.19 -12.65
CA SER A 227 -2.67 -9.32 -11.22
C SER A 227 -1.40 -9.65 -10.45
N VAL A 228 -1.10 -8.87 -9.43
CA VAL A 228 0.02 -9.04 -8.50
C VAL A 228 -0.49 -9.18 -7.06
N TYR A 229 0.34 -9.72 -6.17
CA TYR A 229 -0.01 -9.91 -4.77
C TYR A 229 0.78 -8.95 -3.91
N ARG A 230 0.06 -8.10 -3.17
CA ARG A 230 0.67 -7.05 -2.35
C ARG A 230 0.03 -6.97 -0.98
N ARG A 231 0.83 -6.56 -0.03
CA ARG A 231 0.35 -6.17 1.30
C ARG A 231 -0.48 -4.90 1.19
N PRO A 232 -1.68 -4.81 1.80
CA PRO A 232 -2.35 -3.54 2.01
C PRO A 232 -1.42 -2.57 2.76
N LEU A 233 -1.37 -1.33 2.30
CA LEU A 233 -0.61 -0.27 2.97
C LEU A 233 -1.39 0.24 4.18
N PRO A 234 -0.72 0.68 5.26
CA PRO A 234 -1.41 1.30 6.38
C PRO A 234 -2.19 2.55 5.97
N ALA A 235 -3.41 2.72 6.53
CA ALA A 235 -4.24 3.93 6.39
C ALA A 235 -4.00 4.91 7.56
N THR A 236 -2.75 5.03 8.00
CA THR A 236 -2.31 5.92 9.09
C THR A 236 -0.98 6.57 8.73
N ASN A 237 -0.64 7.67 9.40
CA ASN A 237 0.59 8.43 9.16
C ASN A 237 0.68 9.00 7.73
N LEU A 238 -0.45 9.12 7.02
CA LEU A 238 -0.44 9.42 5.59
C LEU A 238 -0.03 10.87 5.29
N GLY A 239 -0.07 11.76 6.27
CA GLY A 239 0.47 13.11 6.13
C GLY A 239 1.96 13.18 5.81
N PHE A 240 2.71 12.09 6.03
CA PHE A 240 4.15 11.98 5.69
C PHE A 240 4.40 11.34 4.32
N LEU A 241 3.36 10.93 3.58
CA LEU A 241 3.57 10.26 2.30
C LEU A 241 3.97 11.24 1.19
N THR A 242 4.95 10.83 0.41
CA THR A 242 5.34 11.47 -0.85
C THR A 242 4.89 10.67 -2.07
N THR A 243 4.61 9.38 -1.87
CA THR A 243 4.19 8.42 -2.89
C THR A 243 3.04 7.59 -2.36
N ILE A 244 1.91 7.57 -3.05
CA ILE A 244 0.71 6.84 -2.68
C ILE A 244 0.64 5.54 -3.49
N MET A 245 0.25 4.43 -2.85
CA MET A 245 0.37 3.03 -3.30
C MET A 245 1.83 2.58 -3.47
N TRP A 246 2.07 1.25 -3.53
CA TRP A 246 3.42 0.68 -3.64
C TRP A 246 4.16 1.14 -4.90
N ASP A 247 3.44 1.30 -6.01
CA ASP A 247 3.93 1.69 -7.32
C ASP A 247 3.82 3.20 -7.62
N GLY A 248 3.20 3.96 -6.72
CA GLY A 248 3.02 5.40 -6.88
C GLY A 248 2.02 5.77 -7.97
N ARG A 249 1.00 4.92 -8.22
CA ARG A 249 0.00 5.16 -9.26
C ARG A 249 -1.00 6.25 -8.89
N GLU A 250 -1.29 6.42 -7.60
CA GLU A 250 -2.27 7.41 -7.16
C GLU A 250 -1.66 8.80 -7.00
N PRO A 251 -2.28 9.84 -7.58
CA PRO A 251 -1.77 11.20 -7.47
C PRO A 251 -2.02 11.83 -6.09
N ASN A 252 -3.10 11.43 -5.42
CA ASN A 252 -3.51 11.94 -4.10
C ASN A 252 -4.38 10.93 -3.36
N LEU A 253 -4.67 11.18 -2.07
CA LEU A 253 -5.47 10.30 -1.23
C LEU A 253 -6.95 10.25 -1.64
N ALA A 254 -7.51 11.33 -2.21
CA ALA A 254 -8.90 11.33 -2.67
C ALA A 254 -9.08 10.39 -3.87
N SER A 255 -8.15 10.40 -4.83
CA SER A 255 -8.12 9.44 -5.94
C SER A 255 -7.98 8.00 -5.43
N GLN A 256 -7.09 7.78 -4.46
CA GLN A 256 -6.89 6.47 -3.86
C GLN A 256 -8.17 5.97 -3.15
N ALA A 257 -8.89 6.85 -2.42
CA ALA A 257 -10.15 6.48 -1.76
C ALA A 257 -11.24 6.10 -2.77
N VAL A 258 -11.30 6.76 -3.93
CA VAL A 258 -12.18 6.39 -5.04
C VAL A 258 -11.82 5.01 -5.56
N ASP A 259 -10.56 4.78 -5.91
CA ASP A 259 -10.07 3.51 -6.47
C ASP A 259 -10.33 2.34 -5.49
N ALA A 260 -9.99 2.52 -4.21
CA ALA A 260 -10.23 1.51 -3.19
C ALA A 260 -11.74 1.20 -3.01
N THR A 261 -12.59 2.19 -3.07
CA THR A 261 -14.04 2.01 -2.93
C THR A 261 -14.63 1.26 -4.14
N LEU A 262 -14.24 1.62 -5.35
CA LEU A 262 -14.72 0.97 -6.56
C LEU A 262 -14.23 -0.48 -6.68
N ILE A 263 -12.96 -0.73 -6.36
CA ILE A 263 -12.32 -2.05 -6.56
C ILE A 263 -12.58 -2.95 -5.35
N HIS A 264 -12.13 -2.57 -4.16
CA HIS A 264 -12.14 -3.46 -3.00
C HIS A 264 -13.51 -3.60 -2.36
N ALA A 265 -14.29 -2.52 -2.29
CA ALA A 265 -15.66 -2.56 -1.81
C ALA A 265 -16.68 -2.85 -2.93
N GLN A 266 -16.26 -2.89 -4.20
CA GLN A 266 -17.10 -3.13 -5.37
C GLN A 266 -18.28 -2.15 -5.43
N ALA A 267 -18.01 -0.87 -5.19
CA ALA A 267 -19.02 0.15 -5.27
C ALA A 267 -19.51 0.35 -6.70
N GLN A 268 -20.79 0.64 -6.85
CA GLN A 268 -21.41 0.95 -8.16
C GLN A 268 -21.37 2.46 -8.47
N CYS A 269 -21.00 3.27 -7.48
CA CYS A 269 -20.90 4.72 -7.61
C CYS A 269 -19.59 5.22 -7.02
N VAL A 270 -19.04 6.26 -7.63
CA VAL A 270 -17.93 7.02 -7.04
C VAL A 270 -18.39 7.63 -5.72
N PRO A 271 -17.61 7.55 -4.63
CA PRO A 271 -17.93 8.25 -3.41
C PRO A 271 -18.12 9.75 -3.66
N SER A 272 -19.09 10.37 -2.99
CA SER A 272 -19.29 11.81 -3.09
C SER A 272 -18.04 12.58 -2.63
N ALA A 273 -17.89 13.83 -3.07
CA ALA A 273 -16.79 14.68 -2.64
C ALA A 273 -16.71 14.83 -1.10
N GLY A 274 -17.88 14.85 -0.41
CA GLY A 274 -17.94 14.84 1.05
C GLY A 274 -17.40 13.56 1.66
N GLN A 275 -17.78 12.38 1.12
CA GLN A 275 -17.26 11.09 1.58
C GLN A 275 -15.75 10.95 1.33
N GLN A 276 -15.25 11.40 0.17
CA GLN A 276 -13.82 11.44 -0.10
C GLN A 276 -13.07 12.33 0.89
N ALA A 277 -13.60 13.52 1.17
CA ALA A 277 -13.03 14.45 2.15
C ALA A 277 -13.02 13.87 3.57
N ASP A 278 -14.08 13.18 3.98
CA ASP A 278 -14.16 12.48 5.26
C ASP A 278 -13.11 11.40 5.41
N ILE A 279 -12.93 10.55 4.38
CA ILE A 279 -11.90 9.50 4.35
C ILE A 279 -10.51 10.13 4.45
N VAL A 280 -10.20 11.10 3.59
CA VAL A 280 -8.89 11.75 3.56
C VAL A 280 -8.57 12.48 4.86
N ALA A 281 -9.57 13.16 5.46
CA ALA A 281 -9.39 13.84 6.74
C ALA A 281 -9.07 12.85 7.86
N PHE A 282 -9.76 11.70 7.89
CA PHE A 282 -9.47 10.63 8.85
C PHE A 282 -8.06 10.09 8.65
N GLU A 283 -7.73 9.58 7.46
CA GLU A 283 -6.45 8.96 7.15
C GLU A 283 -5.24 9.90 7.36
N SER A 284 -5.40 11.19 7.11
CA SER A 284 -4.37 12.21 7.34
C SER A 284 -4.28 12.66 8.80
N GLY A 285 -5.36 12.48 9.56
CA GLY A 285 -5.47 12.91 10.95
C GLY A 285 -5.08 11.87 11.99
N VAL A 286 -4.80 10.63 11.58
CA VAL A 286 -4.45 9.52 12.49
C VAL A 286 -2.96 9.23 12.46
N PHE A 287 -2.36 9.07 13.65
CA PHE A 287 -0.94 8.77 13.84
C PHE A 287 -0.80 7.49 14.66
N THR A 288 0.00 6.54 14.17
CA THR A 288 0.17 5.24 14.79
C THR A 288 1.64 4.91 14.97
N ALA A 289 1.99 4.48 16.18
CA ALA A 289 3.31 4.02 16.53
C ALA A 289 3.22 3.09 17.74
N GLN A 290 4.27 2.33 17.99
CA GLN A 290 4.41 1.56 19.22
C GLN A 290 4.44 2.49 20.43
N ILE A 291 3.68 2.16 21.49
CA ILE A 291 3.64 2.94 22.73
C ILE A 291 4.24 2.20 23.93
N PHE A 292 4.18 0.88 23.91
CA PHE A 292 4.70 0.00 24.95
C PHE A 292 5.33 -1.25 24.32
N ASP A 293 6.52 -1.61 24.79
CA ASP A 293 7.19 -2.88 24.43
C ASP A 293 7.29 -3.75 25.68
N SER A 294 6.99 -5.05 25.53
CA SER A 294 6.90 -6.00 26.66
C SER A 294 8.22 -6.13 27.43
N ASN A 295 9.37 -5.80 26.84
CA ASN A 295 10.68 -5.88 27.47
C ASN A 295 11.24 -4.48 27.86
N ALA A 296 10.97 -3.44 27.05
CA ALA A 296 11.40 -2.08 27.32
C ALA A 296 10.46 -1.31 28.25
N GLY A 297 9.17 -1.72 28.30
CA GLY A 297 8.12 -0.99 29.01
C GLY A 297 7.59 0.21 28.21
N ASP A 298 7.16 1.25 28.92
CA ASP A 298 6.66 2.49 28.33
C ASP A 298 7.75 3.17 27.47
N LEU A 299 7.43 3.39 26.18
CA LEU A 299 8.34 3.95 25.18
C LEU A 299 8.48 5.48 25.27
N HIS A 300 7.75 6.11 26.20
CA HIS A 300 7.89 7.54 26.54
C HIS A 300 8.62 7.77 27.87
N ALA A 301 9.00 6.68 28.56
CA ALA A 301 9.67 6.78 29.86
C ALA A 301 11.13 7.22 29.73
N ALA A 302 11.67 7.76 30.84
CA ALA A 302 13.09 8.15 30.98
C ALA A 302 13.58 9.06 29.84
N LYS A 303 12.78 10.05 29.46
CA LYS A 303 13.05 11.05 28.41
C LYS A 303 13.09 10.49 26.97
N ALA A 304 12.68 9.25 26.74
CA ALA A 304 12.43 8.78 25.38
C ALA A 304 11.21 9.49 24.78
N THR A 305 11.16 9.54 23.46
CA THR A 305 10.11 10.23 22.69
C THR A 305 9.37 9.31 21.73
N GLY A 306 9.27 8.02 22.06
CA GLY A 306 8.48 7.04 21.33
C GLY A 306 6.98 7.38 21.33
N GLY A 307 6.20 6.58 20.61
CA GLY A 307 4.74 6.68 20.59
C GLY A 307 4.16 7.64 19.56
N PRO A 308 2.82 7.56 19.36
CA PRO A 308 2.13 8.28 18.28
C PRO A 308 1.95 9.79 18.57
N VAL A 309 1.94 10.20 19.85
CA VAL A 309 1.81 11.62 20.21
C VAL A 309 3.02 12.41 19.74
N SER A 310 4.24 11.93 20.04
CA SER A 310 5.48 12.56 19.57
C SER A 310 5.58 12.53 18.04
N LEU A 311 5.17 11.41 17.42
CA LEU A 311 5.12 11.29 15.97
C LEU A 311 4.22 12.35 15.32
N SER A 312 3.04 12.60 15.89
CA SER A 312 2.10 13.58 15.32
C SER A 312 2.68 15.00 15.25
N GLN A 313 3.59 15.34 16.17
CA GLN A 313 4.27 16.64 16.21
C GLN A 313 5.29 16.82 15.08
N GLN A 314 5.78 15.72 14.48
CA GLN A 314 6.72 15.81 13.36
C GLN A 314 6.03 16.28 12.07
N LEU A 315 4.70 16.14 11.96
CA LEU A 315 3.98 16.58 10.76
C LEU A 315 4.15 18.08 10.48
N ALA A 316 4.23 18.90 11.53
CA ALA A 316 4.43 20.34 11.38
C ALA A 316 5.82 20.71 10.81
N LYS A 317 6.78 19.78 10.86
CA LYS A 317 8.15 19.95 10.34
C LYS A 317 8.35 19.27 8.98
N PHE A 318 7.39 18.45 8.58
CA PHE A 318 7.50 17.66 7.35
C PHE A 318 7.21 18.52 6.11
N PHE A 319 8.05 18.38 5.11
CA PHE A 319 7.83 18.84 3.74
C PHE A 319 8.52 17.87 2.78
N VAL A 320 8.08 17.82 1.53
CA VAL A 320 8.69 16.96 0.52
C VAL A 320 10.14 17.35 0.30
N GLY A 321 11.06 16.39 0.44
CA GLY A 321 12.51 16.61 0.36
C GLY A 321 13.16 17.01 1.67
N VAL A 322 12.44 16.92 2.82
CA VAL A 322 13.07 17.12 4.13
C VAL A 322 14.18 16.09 4.33
N ASN A 323 15.40 16.59 4.61
CA ASN A 323 16.58 15.77 4.81
C ASN A 323 16.91 14.83 3.62
N ASP A 324 16.56 15.22 2.37
CA ASP A 324 16.92 14.46 1.16
C ASP A 324 18.45 14.41 1.00
N PRO A 325 19.08 13.22 0.92
CA PRO A 325 20.53 13.07 0.82
C PRO A 325 21.13 13.64 -0.47
N ILE A 326 20.29 13.91 -1.49
CA ILE A 326 20.74 14.42 -2.79
C ILE A 326 20.55 15.93 -2.88
N ALA A 327 19.41 16.45 -2.42
CA ALA A 327 19.02 17.84 -2.63
C ALA A 327 19.14 18.72 -1.40
N ASP A 328 19.15 18.15 -0.18
CA ASP A 328 19.27 18.92 1.05
C ASP A 328 20.74 19.01 1.51
N PRO A 329 21.38 20.19 1.46
CA PRO A 329 22.76 20.37 1.91
C PRO A 329 22.96 20.15 3.41
N SER A 330 21.86 20.12 4.18
CA SER A 330 21.86 19.86 5.63
C SER A 330 21.60 18.39 5.96
N PHE A 331 21.60 17.49 4.97
CA PHE A 331 21.34 16.07 5.20
C PHE A 331 22.10 15.51 6.39
N THR A 332 21.38 14.79 7.23
CA THR A 332 21.94 14.00 8.34
C THR A 332 21.43 12.55 8.26
N PRO A 333 22.31 11.54 8.40
CA PRO A 333 21.88 10.15 8.48
C PRO A 333 21.19 9.79 9.80
N LYS A 334 21.23 10.68 10.79
CA LYS A 334 20.56 10.50 12.08
C LYS A 334 19.07 10.78 11.94
N ILE A 335 18.35 9.77 11.48
CA ILE A 335 16.92 9.87 11.19
C ILE A 335 16.08 9.77 12.44
N PHE A 336 16.46 8.92 13.39
CA PHE A 336 15.74 8.74 14.65
C PHE A 336 16.54 9.32 15.82
N ASP A 337 15.84 10.01 16.71
CA ASP A 337 16.37 10.53 18.00
C ASP A 337 15.32 10.27 19.11
N LEU A 338 14.86 9.00 19.18
CA LEU A 338 13.76 8.61 20.06
C LEU A 338 14.27 8.06 21.40
N TYR A 339 15.37 7.28 21.37
CA TYR A 339 15.82 6.46 22.49
C TYR A 339 17.26 6.75 22.94
N LYS A 340 17.90 7.76 22.42
CA LYS A 340 19.25 8.17 22.84
C LYS A 340 19.42 8.29 24.37
N PRO A 341 18.42 8.81 25.14
CA PRO A 341 18.54 8.85 26.62
C PRO A 341 18.69 7.46 27.26
N TRP A 342 18.27 6.39 26.57
CA TRP A 342 18.35 5.02 27.09
C TRP A 342 19.73 4.37 26.96
N LEU A 343 20.70 5.00 26.33
CA LEU A 343 22.09 4.53 26.31
C LEU A 343 22.67 4.40 27.75
N SER A 344 22.21 5.21 28.67
CA SER A 344 22.59 5.16 30.09
C SER A 344 21.55 4.50 31.01
N ALA A 345 20.52 3.83 30.46
CA ALA A 345 19.49 3.15 31.24
C ALA A 345 20.10 2.00 32.06
N GLU A 346 19.47 1.61 33.16
CA GLU A 346 19.87 0.42 33.92
C GLU A 346 19.44 -0.86 33.18
N ALA A 347 18.22 -0.88 32.62
CA ALA A 347 17.66 -2.02 31.92
C ALA A 347 18.40 -2.29 30.60
N GLU A 348 18.97 -3.47 30.46
CA GLU A 348 19.77 -3.85 29.29
C GLU A 348 18.95 -3.84 27.99
N TYR A 349 17.67 -4.18 28.04
CA TYR A 349 16.84 -4.15 26.86
C TYR A 349 16.64 -2.72 26.33
N ARG A 350 16.48 -1.71 27.23
CA ARG A 350 16.44 -0.29 26.84
C ARG A 350 17.75 0.16 26.20
N LYS A 351 18.91 -0.27 26.74
CA LYS A 351 20.21 -0.01 26.10
C LYS A 351 20.28 -0.64 24.70
N SER A 352 19.76 -1.86 24.56
CA SER A 352 19.71 -2.56 23.27
C SER A 352 18.88 -1.78 22.25
N VAL A 353 17.71 -1.25 22.62
CA VAL A 353 16.88 -0.37 21.76
C VAL A 353 17.66 0.87 21.33
N ALA A 354 18.32 1.57 22.28
CA ALA A 354 19.10 2.76 21.97
C ALA A 354 20.32 2.47 21.08
N ARG A 355 21.03 1.34 21.31
CA ARG A 355 22.11 0.90 20.40
C ARG A 355 21.58 0.54 19.01
N GLY A 356 20.38 -0.05 18.91
CA GLY A 356 19.72 -0.32 17.65
C GLY A 356 19.38 0.93 16.86
N GLU A 357 18.91 1.99 17.54
CA GLU A 357 18.74 3.32 16.95
C GLU A 357 20.08 3.86 16.42
N GLU A 358 21.16 3.71 17.20
CA GLU A 358 22.49 4.13 16.78
C GLU A 358 23.00 3.33 15.58
N VAL A 359 22.80 1.99 15.57
CA VAL A 359 23.11 1.13 14.40
C VAL A 359 22.37 1.61 13.15
N PHE A 360 21.07 1.90 13.23
CA PHE A 360 20.28 2.43 12.12
C PHE A 360 20.86 3.74 11.58
N ASN A 361 21.20 4.66 12.48
CA ASN A 361 21.61 6.01 12.14
C ASN A 361 23.05 6.11 11.64
N THR A 362 23.94 5.20 12.05
CA THR A 362 25.39 5.42 11.90
C THR A 362 26.16 4.31 11.17
N THR A 363 25.54 3.17 10.92
CA THR A 363 26.26 2.09 10.21
C THR A 363 26.40 2.42 8.73
N PRO A 364 27.65 2.51 8.22
CA PRO A 364 27.88 2.80 6.81
C PRO A 364 27.41 1.65 5.92
N ILE A 365 26.83 1.99 4.78
CA ILE A 365 26.34 1.05 3.75
C ILE A 365 26.92 1.45 2.39
N ASN A 366 27.41 0.47 1.65
CA ASN A 366 27.75 0.63 0.24
C ASN A 366 26.50 0.33 -0.60
N ILE A 367 25.78 1.38 -1.01
CA ILE A 367 24.54 1.24 -1.78
C ILE A 367 24.91 1.02 -3.24
N THR A 368 24.66 -0.20 -3.73
CA THR A 368 25.00 -0.63 -5.09
C THR A 368 23.80 -1.27 -5.80
N GLY A 369 23.66 -1.04 -7.11
CA GLY A 369 22.69 -1.70 -7.96
C GLY A 369 21.21 -1.43 -7.57
N VAL A 370 20.91 -0.27 -6.97
CA VAL A 370 19.55 0.18 -6.66
C VAL A 370 19.01 0.98 -7.83
N ALA A 371 18.11 0.37 -8.61
CA ALA A 371 17.47 1.09 -9.70
C ALA A 371 16.51 2.16 -9.15
N GLY A 372 16.62 3.36 -9.70
CA GLY A 372 15.99 4.58 -9.21
C GLY A 372 16.92 5.46 -8.38
N LEU A 373 18.11 4.95 -7.99
CA LEU A 373 19.13 5.71 -7.26
C LEU A 373 20.49 5.64 -7.99
N ASN A 374 21.12 4.46 -8.03
CA ASN A 374 22.46 4.32 -8.64
C ASN A 374 22.46 4.65 -10.15
N ASP A 375 21.44 4.19 -10.89
CA ASP A 375 21.24 4.47 -12.31
C ASP A 375 20.93 5.94 -12.59
N VAL A 376 20.12 6.58 -11.77
CA VAL A 376 19.73 7.99 -11.91
C VAL A 376 20.91 8.91 -11.64
N LEU A 377 21.73 8.59 -10.64
CA LEU A 377 22.94 9.38 -10.30
C LEU A 377 24.16 9.01 -11.15
N GLY A 378 24.11 7.90 -11.91
CA GLY A 378 25.26 7.40 -12.68
C GLY A 378 26.41 6.92 -11.78
N LEU A 379 26.13 6.53 -10.53
CA LEU A 379 27.12 6.13 -9.54
C LEU A 379 26.98 4.62 -9.24
N PRO A 380 28.00 3.80 -9.53
CA PRO A 380 27.94 2.36 -9.28
C PRO A 380 27.90 2.01 -7.79
N ASN A 381 28.45 2.87 -6.93
CA ASN A 381 28.46 2.76 -5.48
C ASN A 381 28.19 4.13 -4.87
N ILE A 382 27.27 4.18 -3.90
CA ILE A 382 26.94 5.37 -3.13
C ILE A 382 27.21 5.04 -1.66
N PRO A 383 28.23 5.65 -1.04
CA PRO A 383 28.39 5.57 0.41
C PRO A 383 27.18 6.18 1.11
N GLY A 384 26.53 5.42 1.97
CA GLY A 384 25.31 5.88 2.62
C GLY A 384 25.03 5.18 3.96
N PHE A 385 23.80 5.30 4.41
CA PHE A 385 23.27 4.78 5.68
C PHE A 385 21.83 4.29 5.44
N CYS A 386 21.19 3.69 6.45
CA CYS A 386 19.74 3.41 6.36
C CYS A 386 18.96 4.71 6.06
N GLY A 387 19.36 5.82 6.69
CA GLY A 387 18.81 7.15 6.47
C GLY A 387 18.96 7.72 5.05
N THR A 388 19.78 7.11 4.18
CA THR A 388 19.87 7.55 2.78
C THR A 388 18.59 7.23 1.98
N CYS A 389 17.84 6.20 2.38
CA CYS A 389 16.58 5.83 1.75
C CYS A 389 15.38 6.01 2.69
N HIS A 390 15.63 6.09 4.01
CA HIS A 390 14.64 6.29 5.06
C HIS A 390 14.87 7.65 5.72
N ASP A 391 14.84 8.71 4.93
CA ASP A 391 15.42 10.03 5.25
C ASP A 391 14.50 10.98 6.03
N THR A 392 13.19 10.67 6.14
CA THR A 392 12.27 11.51 6.91
C THR A 392 12.49 11.36 8.42
N PRO A 393 12.88 12.44 9.14
CA PRO A 393 13.17 12.38 10.57
C PRO A 393 12.01 11.82 11.40
N ASP A 394 12.31 10.88 12.30
CA ASP A 394 11.40 10.17 13.22
C ASP A 394 10.23 9.43 12.55
N VAL A 395 10.21 9.35 11.23
CA VAL A 395 9.17 8.66 10.43
C VAL A 395 9.75 7.51 9.62
N GLY A 396 10.91 7.72 9.00
CA GLY A 396 11.67 6.68 8.29
C GLY A 396 11.13 6.27 6.93
N ASN A 397 10.28 7.09 6.29
CA ASN A 397 9.95 6.92 4.87
C ASN A 397 10.92 7.72 3.98
N HIS A 398 10.79 7.55 2.67
CA HIS A 398 11.51 8.38 1.71
C HIS A 398 10.82 9.74 1.55
N SER A 399 11.54 10.83 1.78
CA SER A 399 10.98 12.19 1.78
C SER A 399 10.64 12.73 0.39
N VAL A 400 11.08 12.04 -0.68
CA VAL A 400 10.81 12.39 -2.06
C VAL A 400 10.07 11.28 -2.80
N LYS A 401 9.43 11.62 -3.92
CA LYS A 401 8.74 10.66 -4.79
C LYS A 401 9.75 9.90 -5.65
N ALA A 402 10.41 8.91 -5.07
CA ALA A 402 11.40 8.08 -5.75
C ALA A 402 11.22 6.59 -5.40
N PRO A 403 10.34 5.85 -6.09
CA PRO A 403 10.29 4.40 -5.96
C PRO A 403 11.62 3.76 -6.39
N LEU A 404 12.09 2.81 -5.58
CA LEU A 404 13.39 2.17 -5.72
C LEU A 404 13.25 0.66 -5.90
N ASN A 405 14.13 0.05 -6.69
CA ASN A 405 14.29 -1.41 -6.71
C ASN A 405 15.54 -1.79 -5.90
N ILE A 406 15.31 -2.25 -4.67
CA ILE A 406 16.36 -2.78 -3.78
C ILE A 406 16.52 -4.31 -3.89
N GLY A 407 15.81 -4.96 -4.83
CA GLY A 407 15.90 -6.41 -5.07
C GLY A 407 14.83 -7.25 -4.38
N VAL A 408 13.90 -6.68 -3.62
CA VAL A 408 12.86 -7.45 -2.88
C VAL A 408 11.93 -8.26 -3.79
N ALA A 409 11.65 -7.75 -4.99
CA ALA A 409 10.80 -8.44 -5.96
C ALA A 409 11.55 -9.46 -6.82
N GLY A 410 12.87 -9.61 -6.68
CA GLY A 410 13.68 -10.51 -7.49
C GLY A 410 13.27 -11.98 -7.34
N ALA A 411 13.38 -12.74 -8.42
CA ALA A 411 13.09 -14.17 -8.48
C ALA A 411 14.14 -14.93 -9.31
N GLY A 412 14.11 -16.26 -9.29
CA GLY A 412 15.10 -17.08 -9.96
C GLY A 412 16.50 -16.85 -9.42
N LYS A 413 17.48 -16.55 -10.29
CA LYS A 413 18.86 -16.27 -9.90
C LYS A 413 19.02 -15.00 -9.06
N ASP A 414 18.07 -14.07 -9.17
CA ASP A 414 18.06 -12.79 -8.45
C ASP A 414 17.15 -12.84 -7.18
N SER A 415 16.70 -14.05 -6.80
CA SER A 415 15.92 -14.26 -5.58
C SER A 415 16.73 -13.96 -4.34
N PRO A 416 16.27 -13.07 -3.44
CA PRO A 416 16.99 -12.76 -2.20
C PRO A 416 16.99 -13.96 -1.24
N PRO A 417 18.16 -14.51 -0.83
CA PRO A 417 18.20 -15.72 0.00
C PRO A 417 17.56 -15.59 1.38
N ALA A 418 17.51 -14.35 1.92
CA ALA A 418 16.91 -14.07 3.22
C ALA A 418 15.38 -13.96 3.19
N LEU A 419 14.76 -13.99 2.01
CA LEU A 419 13.33 -13.75 1.82
C LEU A 419 12.61 -15.02 1.33
N ASP A 420 11.43 -15.26 1.89
CA ASP A 420 10.56 -16.35 1.46
C ASP A 420 9.59 -15.86 0.37
N ILE A 421 9.91 -16.18 -0.88
CA ILE A 421 9.04 -15.94 -2.05
C ILE A 421 8.19 -17.16 -2.43
N SER A 422 8.21 -18.23 -1.63
CA SER A 422 7.41 -19.43 -1.89
C SER A 422 5.92 -19.09 -1.97
N GLY A 423 5.23 -19.72 -2.92
CA GLY A 423 3.82 -19.46 -3.18
C GLY A 423 3.53 -18.14 -3.89
N LEU A 424 4.53 -17.31 -4.21
CA LEU A 424 4.32 -16.13 -5.05
C LEU A 424 4.47 -16.50 -6.53
N PRO A 425 3.59 -16.01 -7.42
CA PRO A 425 3.81 -16.12 -8.85
C PRO A 425 5.09 -15.41 -9.28
N VAL A 426 5.76 -15.95 -10.32
CA VAL A 426 6.94 -15.33 -10.93
C VAL A 426 6.61 -14.90 -12.35
N PHE A 427 6.77 -13.62 -12.61
CA PHE A 427 6.58 -13.01 -13.92
C PHE A 427 7.89 -13.01 -14.69
N HIS A 428 7.86 -13.53 -15.92
CA HIS A 428 8.93 -13.49 -16.88
C HIS A 428 8.71 -12.27 -17.78
N LEU A 429 9.58 -11.28 -17.65
CA LEU A 429 9.49 -10.02 -18.37
C LEU A 429 10.63 -9.92 -19.37
N GLN A 430 10.32 -10.01 -20.66
CA GLN A 430 11.31 -9.86 -21.71
C GLN A 430 11.54 -8.37 -22.03
N CYS A 431 12.70 -7.87 -21.67
CA CYS A 431 13.19 -6.54 -22.03
C CYS A 431 14.20 -6.61 -23.18
N PRO A 432 14.52 -5.51 -23.88
CA PRO A 432 15.59 -5.47 -24.88
C PRO A 432 16.96 -5.93 -24.32
N THR A 433 17.19 -5.76 -23.03
CA THR A 433 18.43 -6.14 -22.32
C THR A 433 18.45 -7.59 -21.84
N GLY A 434 17.36 -8.33 -22.00
CA GLY A 434 17.21 -9.71 -21.56
C GLY A 434 15.98 -9.95 -20.71
N GLU A 435 15.81 -11.19 -20.27
CA GLU A 435 14.72 -11.60 -19.39
C GLU A 435 14.98 -11.19 -17.94
N ILE A 436 13.96 -10.68 -17.29
CA ILE A 436 13.94 -10.31 -15.87
C ILE A 436 12.84 -11.10 -15.18
N LEU A 437 13.18 -11.77 -14.08
CA LEU A 437 12.25 -12.58 -13.27
C LEU A 437 11.92 -11.83 -11.98
N VAL A 438 10.61 -11.59 -11.74
CA VAL A 438 10.15 -10.88 -10.54
C VAL A 438 8.84 -11.47 -10.02
N THR A 439 8.64 -11.38 -8.71
CA THR A 439 7.34 -11.68 -8.07
C THR A 439 6.33 -10.55 -8.25
N ASP A 440 6.81 -9.33 -8.54
CA ASP A 440 5.99 -8.14 -8.81
C ASP A 440 6.76 -7.19 -9.74
N PRO A 441 6.21 -6.85 -10.92
CA PRO A 441 6.82 -5.86 -11.80
C PRO A 441 6.88 -4.43 -11.22
N GLY A 442 6.18 -4.14 -10.12
CA GLY A 442 6.20 -2.86 -9.43
C GLY A 442 5.72 -1.70 -10.33
N ARG A 443 6.47 -0.60 -10.29
CA ARG A 443 6.15 0.63 -11.05
C ARG A 443 6.13 0.42 -12.57
N ALA A 444 6.78 -0.61 -13.10
CA ALA A 444 6.74 -0.92 -14.52
C ALA A 444 5.32 -1.18 -15.03
N LEU A 445 4.40 -1.68 -14.18
CA LEU A 445 2.99 -1.85 -14.52
C LEU A 445 2.29 -0.51 -14.79
N ILE A 446 2.86 0.62 -14.34
CA ILE A 446 2.30 1.96 -14.53
C ILE A 446 2.99 2.68 -15.67
N THR A 447 4.31 2.54 -15.78
CA THR A 447 5.11 3.30 -16.75
C THR A 447 5.39 2.56 -18.06
N GLY A 448 5.29 1.24 -18.07
CA GLY A 448 5.68 0.39 -19.19
C GLY A 448 7.21 0.26 -19.40
N LYS A 449 8.02 0.83 -18.50
CA LYS A 449 9.47 0.90 -18.68
C LYS A 449 10.20 -0.27 -18.02
N CYS A 450 11.13 -0.89 -18.75
CA CYS A 450 12.02 -1.92 -18.20
C CYS A 450 12.84 -1.42 -17.00
N ALA A 451 13.27 -0.17 -17.03
CA ALA A 451 14.03 0.45 -15.94
C ALA A 451 13.22 0.60 -14.64
N ASP A 452 11.90 0.45 -14.68
CA ASP A 452 11.03 0.59 -13.52
C ASP A 452 10.56 -0.76 -12.95
N ILE A 453 11.02 -1.88 -13.51
CA ILE A 453 10.70 -3.23 -13.02
C ILE A 453 11.16 -3.39 -11.57
N GLY A 454 10.25 -3.84 -10.71
CA GLY A 454 10.51 -4.11 -9.30
C GLY A 454 10.68 -2.86 -8.42
N LYS A 455 10.50 -1.64 -8.96
CA LYS A 455 10.53 -0.41 -8.15
C LYS A 455 9.26 -0.27 -7.34
N VAL A 456 9.43 -0.05 -6.02
CA VAL A 456 8.35 0.23 -5.07
C VAL A 456 8.76 1.37 -4.15
N LYS A 457 7.77 2.05 -3.54
CA LYS A 457 8.03 3.14 -2.60
C LYS A 457 8.65 2.63 -1.28
N GLY A 458 9.48 3.46 -0.62
CA GLY A 458 9.90 3.27 0.76
C GLY A 458 8.71 3.46 1.72
N PRO A 459 8.41 2.48 2.59
CA PRO A 459 7.31 2.58 3.56
C PRO A 459 7.69 3.46 4.76
N ILE A 460 6.68 3.94 5.50
CA ILE A 460 6.83 4.53 6.83
C ILE A 460 7.23 3.43 7.81
N LEU A 461 8.25 3.69 8.66
CA LEU A 461 8.79 2.72 9.61
C LEU A 461 8.17 2.87 11.02
N ARG A 462 6.87 3.18 11.13
CA ARG A 462 6.19 3.30 12.42
C ARG A 462 5.10 2.25 12.56
N GLY A 463 4.88 1.73 13.77
CA GLY A 463 3.95 0.63 14.05
C GLY A 463 4.38 -0.70 13.43
N LEU A 464 5.69 -0.97 13.33
CA LEU A 464 6.20 -2.15 12.63
C LEU A 464 5.81 -3.46 13.33
N ALA A 465 5.85 -3.52 14.66
CA ALA A 465 5.55 -4.72 15.42
C ALA A 465 4.15 -5.29 15.14
N ALA A 466 3.18 -4.42 14.86
CA ALA A 466 1.80 -4.78 14.56
C ALA A 466 1.59 -5.29 13.12
N ARG A 467 2.56 -5.12 12.20
CA ARG A 467 2.32 -5.22 10.74
C ARG A 467 3.00 -6.41 10.04
N ALA A 468 3.48 -7.40 10.78
CA ALA A 468 4.07 -8.59 10.13
C ALA A 468 3.07 -9.29 9.20
N PRO A 469 3.55 -9.92 8.10
CA PRO A 469 4.91 -9.93 7.56
C PRO A 469 5.27 -8.65 6.80
N TYR A 470 6.54 -8.52 6.39
CA TYR A 470 7.11 -7.28 5.85
C TYR A 470 7.36 -7.35 4.35
N PHE A 471 7.72 -6.19 3.78
CA PHE A 471 7.82 -5.87 2.37
C PHE A 471 6.46 -5.87 1.65
N HIS A 472 6.44 -5.38 0.42
CA HIS A 472 5.21 -5.26 -0.38
C HIS A 472 4.58 -6.62 -0.71
N ASN A 473 5.39 -7.66 -0.80
CA ASN A 473 5.02 -9.03 -1.15
C ASN A 473 5.02 -10.01 0.04
N GLY A 474 5.13 -9.52 1.28
CA GLY A 474 5.08 -10.34 2.48
C GLY A 474 6.21 -11.36 2.62
N SER A 475 7.34 -11.16 1.92
CA SER A 475 8.43 -12.13 1.83
C SER A 475 9.33 -12.22 3.07
N ALA A 476 9.21 -11.30 4.01
CA ALA A 476 9.89 -11.37 5.32
C ALA A 476 8.87 -11.58 6.44
N ALA A 477 8.90 -12.74 7.08
CA ALA A 477 7.95 -13.08 8.15
C ALA A 477 8.18 -12.24 9.41
N ARG A 478 9.44 -11.87 9.70
CA ARG A 478 9.87 -11.20 10.93
C ARG A 478 10.84 -10.05 10.61
N LEU A 479 10.99 -9.10 11.51
CA LEU A 479 11.98 -8.02 11.40
C LEU A 479 13.42 -8.55 11.32
N GLN A 480 13.71 -9.71 11.92
CA GLN A 480 15.00 -10.36 11.76
C GLN A 480 15.29 -10.71 10.29
N ASP A 481 14.28 -11.16 9.55
CA ASP A 481 14.43 -11.51 8.12
C ASP A 481 14.65 -10.25 7.27
N VAL A 482 14.01 -9.13 7.66
CA VAL A 482 14.25 -7.80 7.05
C VAL A 482 15.72 -7.37 7.27
N VAL A 483 16.21 -7.45 8.50
CA VAL A 483 17.60 -7.07 8.84
C VAL A 483 18.61 -7.99 8.10
N ASN A 484 18.34 -9.29 8.05
CA ASN A 484 19.16 -10.23 7.31
C ASN A 484 19.18 -9.94 5.80
N PHE A 485 18.02 -9.56 5.23
CA PHE A 485 17.95 -9.14 3.82
C PHE A 485 18.87 -7.95 3.55
N TYR A 486 18.78 -6.88 4.33
CA TYR A 486 19.62 -5.68 4.14
C TYR A 486 21.11 -6.01 4.31
N ASP A 487 21.45 -6.80 5.33
CA ASP A 487 22.82 -7.24 5.59
C ASP A 487 23.43 -7.98 4.39
N GLN A 488 22.70 -8.96 3.85
CA GLN A 488 23.12 -9.74 2.69
C GLN A 488 23.13 -8.90 1.41
N ARG A 489 22.07 -8.09 1.18
CA ARG A 489 21.88 -7.33 -0.05
C ARG A 489 22.98 -6.29 -0.28
N PHE A 490 23.47 -5.66 0.77
CA PHE A 490 24.47 -4.60 0.72
C PHE A 490 25.83 -5.01 1.32
N GLY A 491 25.96 -6.24 1.79
CA GLY A 491 27.21 -6.73 2.41
C GLY A 491 27.63 -5.91 3.61
N ILE A 492 26.68 -5.53 4.49
CA ILE A 492 26.92 -4.60 5.61
C ILE A 492 27.85 -5.24 6.64
N GLY A 493 27.68 -6.54 6.92
CA GLY A 493 28.49 -7.27 7.88
C GLY A 493 28.13 -7.00 9.34
N PHE A 494 26.83 -6.86 9.64
CA PHE A 494 26.36 -6.70 11.02
C PHE A 494 26.80 -7.88 11.90
N THR A 495 27.30 -7.58 13.10
CA THR A 495 27.44 -8.59 14.16
C THR A 495 26.06 -9.08 14.62
N ASP A 496 26.01 -10.26 15.25
CA ASP A 496 24.76 -10.78 15.81
C ASP A 496 24.14 -9.83 16.84
N GLN A 497 25.00 -9.15 17.63
CA GLN A 497 24.54 -8.15 18.60
C GLN A 497 23.92 -6.93 17.90
N GLN A 498 24.52 -6.42 16.83
CA GLN A 498 23.96 -5.30 16.06
C GLN A 498 22.64 -5.68 15.41
N LYS A 499 22.50 -6.87 14.87
CA LYS A 499 21.23 -7.39 14.33
C LYS A 499 20.15 -7.44 15.39
N LYS A 500 20.48 -7.97 16.58
CA LYS A 500 19.58 -8.06 17.71
C LYS A 500 19.16 -6.66 18.19
N ASP A 501 20.11 -5.75 18.38
CA ASP A 501 19.85 -4.39 18.82
C ASP A 501 18.96 -3.64 17.80
N LEU A 502 19.26 -3.79 16.51
CA LEU A 502 18.46 -3.17 15.43
C LEU A 502 17.02 -3.73 15.39
N VAL A 503 16.83 -5.04 15.54
CA VAL A 503 15.49 -5.65 15.61
C VAL A 503 14.72 -5.14 16.84
N ASN A 504 15.38 -5.05 18.01
CA ASN A 504 14.76 -4.51 19.21
C ASN A 504 14.34 -3.04 19.03
N PHE A 505 15.15 -2.23 18.37
CA PHE A 505 14.79 -0.86 18.00
C PHE A 505 13.60 -0.81 17.03
N LEU A 506 13.64 -1.59 15.94
CA LEU A 506 12.56 -1.60 14.95
C LEU A 506 11.20 -2.03 15.54
N ASN A 507 11.20 -2.91 16.56
CA ASN A 507 9.99 -3.30 17.28
C ASN A 507 9.37 -2.15 18.10
N THR A 508 10.14 -1.11 18.41
CA THR A 508 9.65 0.06 19.19
C THR A 508 9.20 1.24 18.33
N LEU A 509 9.26 1.12 17.01
CA LEU A 509 8.80 2.15 16.09
C LEU A 509 7.26 2.03 15.84
#